data_6b7714a74164d9e7e9d131c749087743
#
_entry.id   6b7714a74164d9e7e9d131c749087743
#
_cell.length_a   1.000
_cell.length_b   1.000
_cell.length_c   1.000
_cell.angle_alpha   90.00
_cell.angle_beta   90.00
_cell.angle_gamma   90.00
#
_symmetry.space_group_name_H-M   'P 1'
#
loop_
_entity.id
_entity.type
_entity.pdbx_description
1 polymer ?
#
loop_
_entity_poly.entity_id
_entity_poly.type
_entity_poly.pdbx_seq_one_letter_code
_entity_poly.pdbx_strand_id
1 'polypeptide(L)'
;MKVALLSESPADEAALRVLVAAVLRRPLDFVGPGYRARGWPNVAQVMPAVLRHLHFNTDADALVVVVDADDSVVHTAEHDRPGYFHPHCRMCRLRAVHRQTTRRFPAINGRERVLRSVGVAVPAIEAWYLCGR
;
A
#
# COMPACT_ATOMS: atom_id res chain seq x y z
N MET A 1 5.94 -15.09 5.24
CA MET A 1 5.05 -13.91 5.13
C MET A 1 4.60 -13.75 3.69
N LYS A 2 3.32 -13.68 3.48
CA LYS A 2 2.72 -13.50 2.16
C LYS A 2 2.29 -12.07 1.95
N VAL A 3 2.85 -11.42 0.93
CA VAL A 3 2.68 -10.00 0.66
C VAL A 3 2.03 -9.78 -0.70
N ALA A 4 0.99 -8.97 -0.73
CA ALA A 4 0.39 -8.47 -1.97
C ALA A 4 0.87 -7.05 -2.25
N LEU A 5 0.96 -6.69 -3.51
CA LEU A 5 1.37 -5.36 -3.96
C LEU A 5 0.26 -4.69 -4.75
N LEU A 6 0.07 -3.41 -4.53
CA LEU A 6 -0.79 -2.54 -5.34
C LEU A 6 0.03 -1.34 -5.79
N SER A 7 0.15 -1.16 -7.09
CA SER A 7 0.96 -0.12 -7.70
C SER A 7 0.30 0.46 -8.96
N GLU A 8 0.91 1.49 -9.52
CA GLU A 8 0.38 2.18 -10.70
C GLU A 8 0.88 1.58 -12.03
N SER A 9 1.97 0.80 -12.01
CA SER A 9 2.56 0.23 -13.24
C SER A 9 3.32 -1.08 -12.99
N PRO A 10 3.59 -1.88 -14.06
CA PRO A 10 4.45 -3.07 -13.95
C PRO A 10 5.87 -2.78 -13.48
N ALA A 11 6.43 -1.65 -13.90
CA ALA A 11 7.78 -1.25 -13.48
C ALA A 11 7.82 -0.94 -11.99
N ASP A 12 6.81 -0.26 -11.46
CA ASP A 12 6.68 0.01 -10.03
C ASP A 12 6.56 -1.29 -9.24
N GLU A 13 5.77 -2.24 -9.71
CA GLU A 13 5.64 -3.55 -9.07
C GLU A 13 6.99 -4.27 -8.98
N ALA A 14 7.75 -4.30 -10.07
CA ALA A 14 9.06 -4.95 -10.10
C ALA A 14 10.01 -4.30 -9.08
N ALA A 15 10.04 -2.98 -9.02
CA ALA A 15 10.84 -2.25 -8.05
C ALA A 15 10.40 -2.54 -6.61
N LEU A 16 9.11 -2.57 -6.34
CA LEU A 16 8.57 -2.84 -5.00
C LEU A 16 8.92 -4.24 -4.50
N ARG A 17 8.91 -5.25 -5.37
CA ARG A 17 9.34 -6.59 -5.01
C ARG A 17 10.77 -6.59 -4.45
N VAL A 18 11.67 -5.90 -5.12
CA VAL A 18 13.06 -5.78 -4.69
C VAL A 18 13.17 -5.00 -3.37
N LEU A 19 12.51 -3.85 -3.27
CA LEU A 19 12.57 -3.00 -2.09
C LEU A 19 11.99 -3.67 -0.84
N VAL A 20 10.83 -4.29 -0.96
CA VAL A 20 10.18 -4.98 0.17
C VAL A 20 11.03 -6.14 0.68
N ALA A 21 11.57 -6.94 -0.22
CA ALA A 21 12.47 -8.04 0.15
C ALA A 21 13.74 -7.53 0.85
N ALA A 22 14.32 -6.44 0.34
CA ALA A 22 15.51 -5.84 0.94
C ALA A 22 15.27 -5.29 2.35
N VAL A 23 14.12 -4.63 2.55
CA VAL A 23 13.76 -4.04 3.86
C VAL A 23 13.47 -5.13 4.89
N LEU A 24 12.71 -6.14 4.54
CA LEU A 24 12.29 -7.17 5.47
C LEU A 24 13.38 -8.21 5.75
N ARG A 25 14.36 -8.35 4.87
CA ARG A 25 15.51 -9.26 5.03
C ARG A 25 15.15 -10.69 5.44
N ARG A 26 14.02 -11.19 4.94
CA ARG A 26 13.54 -12.54 5.20
C ARG A 26 12.81 -13.07 3.96
N PRO A 27 12.66 -14.41 3.85
CA PRO A 27 11.89 -14.99 2.75
C PRO A 27 10.49 -14.43 2.69
N LEU A 28 10.07 -14.01 1.51
CA LEU A 28 8.73 -13.48 1.23
C LEU A 28 8.12 -14.25 0.07
N ASP A 29 6.83 -14.54 0.20
CA ASP A 29 6.00 -15.00 -0.89
C ASP A 29 5.12 -13.85 -1.36
N PHE A 30 5.18 -13.52 -2.64
CA PHE A 30 4.28 -12.54 -3.21
C PHE A 30 3.01 -13.22 -3.72
N VAL A 31 1.87 -12.68 -3.32
CA VAL A 31 0.56 -13.20 -3.71
C VAL A 31 0.27 -12.84 -5.17
N GLY A 32 0.21 -13.84 -6.03
CA GLY A 32 -0.15 -13.71 -7.44
C GLY A 32 0.69 -12.70 -8.23
N PRO A 33 0.23 -12.28 -9.42
CA PRO A 33 0.69 -11.03 -10.00
C PRO A 33 0.20 -9.87 -9.14
N GLY A 34 0.97 -8.79 -9.05
CA GLY A 34 0.57 -7.59 -8.31
C GLY A 34 -0.71 -6.98 -8.87
N TYR A 35 -1.42 -6.27 -8.03
CA TYR A 35 -2.58 -5.48 -8.42
C TYR A 35 -2.12 -4.14 -8.98
N ARG A 36 -2.83 -3.64 -9.98
CA ARG A 36 -2.50 -2.40 -10.67
C ARG A 36 -3.71 -1.53 -10.86
N ALA A 37 -3.51 -0.23 -10.71
CA ALA A 37 -4.51 0.77 -11.05
C ALA A 37 -3.81 2.00 -11.61
N ARG A 38 -4.26 2.46 -12.78
CA ARG A 38 -3.67 3.63 -13.44
C ARG A 38 -4.11 4.91 -12.76
N GLY A 39 -3.13 5.67 -12.28
CA GLY A 39 -3.37 6.98 -11.70
C GLY A 39 -3.92 6.94 -10.28
N TRP A 40 -3.72 8.03 -9.59
CA TRP A 40 -4.01 8.15 -8.17
C TRP A 40 -5.48 7.86 -7.80
N PRO A 41 -6.48 8.45 -8.47
CA PRO A 41 -7.86 8.21 -8.04
C PRO A 41 -8.24 6.73 -8.11
N ASN A 42 -7.74 6.02 -9.11
CA ASN A 42 -8.05 4.61 -9.33
C ASN A 42 -7.43 3.71 -8.25
N VAL A 43 -6.22 4.01 -7.77
CA VAL A 43 -5.60 3.26 -6.67
C VAL A 43 -6.48 3.30 -5.42
N ALA A 44 -6.92 4.49 -5.02
CA ALA A 44 -7.81 4.65 -3.87
C ALA A 44 -9.16 3.95 -4.07
N GLN A 45 -9.69 3.96 -5.29
CA GLN A 45 -10.98 3.34 -5.62
C GLN A 45 -10.95 1.82 -5.62
N VAL A 46 -9.86 1.20 -6.10
CA VAL A 46 -9.76 -0.27 -6.17
C VAL A 46 -9.32 -0.89 -4.84
N MET A 47 -8.68 -0.15 -3.98
CA MET A 47 -8.12 -0.66 -2.74
C MET A 47 -9.13 -1.41 -1.85
N PRO A 48 -10.39 -0.95 -1.67
CA PRO A 48 -11.38 -1.72 -0.91
C PRO A 48 -11.66 -3.11 -1.49
N ALA A 49 -11.78 -3.23 -2.81
CA ALA A 49 -11.99 -4.51 -3.46
C ALA A 49 -10.79 -5.44 -3.31
N VAL A 50 -9.58 -4.91 -3.45
CA VAL A 50 -8.34 -5.66 -3.24
C VAL A 50 -8.25 -6.16 -1.80
N LEU A 51 -8.52 -5.33 -0.82
CA LEU A 51 -8.50 -5.72 0.60
C LEU A 51 -9.52 -6.82 0.91
N ARG A 52 -10.74 -6.71 0.38
CA ARG A 52 -11.76 -7.75 0.54
C ARG A 52 -11.32 -9.07 -0.08
N HIS A 53 -10.81 -9.02 -1.29
CA HIS A 53 -10.31 -10.22 -1.97
C HIS A 53 -9.17 -10.87 -1.16
N LEU A 54 -8.20 -10.11 -0.71
CA LEU A 54 -7.08 -10.61 0.09
C LEU A 54 -7.55 -11.23 1.40
N HIS A 55 -8.50 -10.60 2.07
CA HIS A 55 -8.99 -11.07 3.36
C HIS A 55 -9.81 -12.36 3.26
N PHE A 56 -10.72 -12.43 2.30
CA PHE A 56 -11.69 -13.53 2.20
C PHE A 56 -11.25 -14.68 1.30
N ASN A 57 -10.37 -14.44 0.33
CA ASN A 57 -10.05 -15.41 -0.73
C ASN A 57 -8.57 -15.78 -0.82
N THR A 58 -7.72 -15.23 0.03
CA THR A 58 -6.28 -15.52 0.07
C THR A 58 -5.79 -15.67 1.49
N ASP A 59 -4.54 -16.11 1.63
CA ASP A 59 -3.82 -16.16 2.90
C ASP A 59 -2.76 -15.04 3.01
N ALA A 60 -2.92 -13.96 2.26
CA ALA A 60 -2.02 -12.81 2.34
C ALA A 60 -2.00 -12.20 3.74
N ASP A 61 -0.81 -11.92 4.25
CA ASP A 61 -0.61 -11.28 5.55
C ASP A 61 -0.67 -9.75 5.44
N ALA A 62 -0.21 -9.21 4.33
CA ALA A 62 -0.06 -7.77 4.17
C ALA A 62 -0.30 -7.30 2.74
N LEU A 63 -0.75 -6.06 2.61
CA LEU A 63 -0.82 -5.32 1.35
C LEU A 63 0.14 -4.13 1.42
N VAL A 64 1.07 -4.07 0.48
CA VAL A 64 1.93 -2.90 0.26
C VAL A 64 1.35 -2.09 -0.90
N VAL A 65 1.06 -0.83 -0.63
CA VAL A 65 0.52 0.12 -1.61
C VAL A 65 1.51 1.26 -1.76
N VAL A 66 1.97 1.52 -2.96
CA VAL A 66 2.84 2.66 -3.25
C VAL A 66 2.28 3.46 -4.42
N VAL A 67 2.23 4.76 -4.22
CA VAL A 67 1.80 5.74 -5.24
C VAL A 67 2.81 6.87 -5.33
N ASP A 68 2.83 7.55 -6.47
CA ASP A 68 3.59 8.77 -6.63
C ASP A 68 2.88 9.93 -5.94
N ALA A 69 3.63 10.88 -5.40
CA ALA A 69 3.06 12.09 -4.81
C ALA A 69 2.59 13.08 -5.89
N ASP A 70 3.34 13.15 -7.00
CA ASP A 70 3.13 14.16 -8.04
C ASP A 70 3.01 15.56 -7.42
N ASP A 71 1.91 16.26 -7.69
CA ASP A 71 1.63 17.60 -7.13
C ASP A 71 0.77 17.57 -5.86
N SER A 72 0.57 16.41 -5.26
CA SER A 72 -0.23 16.32 -4.05
C SER A 72 0.51 16.86 -2.83
N VAL A 73 -0.24 17.12 -1.76
CA VAL A 73 0.35 17.54 -0.47
C VAL A 73 1.25 16.44 0.07
N VAL A 74 2.48 16.78 0.41
CA VAL A 74 3.46 15.85 0.97
C VAL A 74 3.07 15.49 2.41
N HIS A 75 3.10 14.21 2.72
CA HIS A 75 2.86 13.73 4.09
C HIS A 75 3.97 14.21 5.03
N THR A 76 3.56 14.76 6.16
CA THR A 76 4.48 15.24 7.21
C THR A 76 4.15 14.59 8.55
N ALA A 77 5.04 14.73 9.54
CA ALA A 77 4.80 14.22 10.88
C ALA A 77 3.54 14.80 11.54
N GLU A 78 3.13 16.00 11.15
CA GLU A 78 1.87 16.60 11.63
C GLU A 78 0.65 15.79 11.21
N HIS A 79 0.68 15.16 10.04
CA HIS A 79 -0.38 14.29 9.56
C HIS A 79 -0.53 13.00 10.39
N ASP A 80 0.48 12.64 11.17
CA ASP A 80 0.46 11.45 12.04
C ASP A 80 -0.16 11.70 13.41
N ARG A 81 -0.58 12.93 13.70
CA ARG A 81 -1.30 13.24 14.95
C ARG A 81 -2.60 12.45 15.03
N PRO A 82 -2.95 11.93 16.22
CA PRO A 82 -4.23 11.24 16.40
C PRO A 82 -5.42 12.07 15.94
N GLY A 83 -6.28 11.47 15.12
CA GLY A 83 -7.47 12.13 14.58
C GLY A 83 -7.22 13.11 13.44
N TYR A 84 -5.98 13.34 13.04
CA TYR A 84 -5.67 14.23 11.92
C TYR A 84 -5.91 13.53 10.57
N PHE A 85 -6.49 14.25 9.64
CA PHE A 85 -6.69 13.81 8.26
C PHE A 85 -6.58 14.99 7.30
N HIS A 86 -5.64 14.91 6.36
CA HIS A 86 -5.51 15.92 5.32
C HIS A 86 -6.14 15.40 4.02
N PRO A 87 -7.19 16.05 3.48
CA PRO A 87 -7.94 15.53 2.34
C PRO A 87 -7.16 15.45 1.03
N HIS A 88 -6.07 16.20 0.90
CA HIS A 88 -5.21 16.21 -0.27
C HIS A 88 -3.89 15.45 -0.08
N CYS A 89 -3.69 14.80 1.06
CA CYS A 89 -2.56 13.93 1.30
C CYS A 89 -2.91 12.50 0.90
N ARG A 90 -2.21 11.95 -0.07
CA ARG A 90 -2.47 10.58 -0.59
C ARG A 90 -2.27 9.52 0.48
N MET A 91 -1.26 9.66 1.34
CA MET A 91 -1.03 8.73 2.44
C MET A 91 -2.16 8.74 3.47
N CYS A 92 -2.63 9.93 3.87
CA CYS A 92 -3.78 10.05 4.76
C CYS A 92 -5.01 9.36 4.17
N ARG A 93 -5.27 9.55 2.89
CA ARG A 93 -6.42 8.94 2.20
C ARG A 93 -6.31 7.43 2.11
N LEU A 94 -5.16 6.88 1.73
CA LEU A 94 -4.97 5.43 1.65
C LEU A 94 -5.08 4.76 3.02
N ARG A 95 -4.54 5.37 4.05
CA ARG A 95 -4.69 4.89 5.43
C ARG A 95 -6.15 4.90 5.87
N ALA A 96 -6.91 5.94 5.54
CA ALA A 96 -8.33 6.02 5.84
C ALA A 96 -9.14 4.95 5.10
N VAL A 97 -8.87 4.72 3.82
CA VAL A 97 -9.50 3.65 3.03
C VAL A 97 -9.26 2.29 3.68
N HIS A 98 -8.03 2.00 4.08
CA HIS A 98 -7.72 0.75 4.75
C HIS A 98 -8.52 0.58 6.05
N ARG A 99 -8.49 1.59 6.93
CA ARG A 99 -9.23 1.52 8.21
C ARG A 99 -10.73 1.31 8.00
N GLN A 100 -11.33 2.10 7.12
CA GLN A 100 -12.77 2.03 6.85
C GLN A 100 -13.18 0.69 6.24
N THR A 101 -12.35 0.13 5.38
CA THR A 101 -12.63 -1.14 4.73
C THR A 101 -12.48 -2.31 5.68
N THR A 102 -11.41 -2.35 6.47
CA THR A 102 -11.05 -3.53 7.26
C THR A 102 -11.67 -3.57 8.66
N ARG A 103 -12.17 -2.47 9.18
CA ARG A 103 -12.67 -2.37 10.55
C ARG A 103 -13.79 -3.35 10.90
N ARG A 104 -14.57 -3.78 9.92
CA ARG A 104 -15.72 -4.69 10.10
C ARG A 104 -15.46 -6.09 9.56
N PHE A 105 -14.23 -6.40 9.16
CA PHE A 105 -13.91 -7.72 8.68
C PHE A 105 -13.90 -8.70 9.85
N PRO A 106 -14.58 -9.86 9.74
CA PRO A 106 -14.46 -10.91 10.72
C PRO A 106 -13.06 -11.53 10.65
N ALA A 107 -12.57 -12.03 11.77
CA ALA A 107 -11.32 -12.79 11.78
C ALA A 107 -11.47 -14.07 10.95
N ILE A 108 -10.47 -14.39 10.15
CA ILE A 108 -10.41 -15.61 9.33
C ILE A 108 -9.09 -16.31 9.58
N ASN A 109 -9.16 -17.60 9.99
CA ASN A 109 -7.98 -18.44 10.27
C ASN A 109 -6.99 -17.78 11.25
N GLY A 110 -7.50 -17.14 12.30
CA GLY A 110 -6.69 -16.45 13.30
C GLY A 110 -6.14 -15.08 12.86
N ARG A 111 -6.45 -14.63 11.66
CA ARG A 111 -6.06 -13.32 11.14
C ARG A 111 -7.21 -12.34 11.28
N GLU A 112 -7.02 -11.28 12.04
CA GLU A 112 -8.04 -10.25 12.21
C GLU A 112 -8.22 -9.39 10.96
N ARG A 113 -7.12 -9.05 10.31
CA ARG A 113 -7.11 -8.22 9.10
C ARG A 113 -5.80 -8.34 8.34
N VAL A 114 -5.85 -8.00 7.06
CA VAL A 114 -4.64 -7.81 6.25
C VAL A 114 -3.94 -6.54 6.72
N LEU A 115 -2.67 -6.66 7.08
CA LEU A 115 -1.85 -5.50 7.46
C LEU A 115 -1.62 -4.58 6.26
N ARG A 116 -1.31 -3.33 6.53
CA ARG A 116 -0.98 -2.38 5.48
C ARG A 116 0.42 -1.82 5.62
N SER A 117 1.03 -1.54 4.49
CA SER A 117 2.14 -0.61 4.38
C SER A 117 1.84 0.32 3.22
N VAL A 118 1.81 1.62 3.48
CA VAL A 118 1.51 2.65 2.50
C VAL A 118 2.73 3.53 2.31
N GLY A 119 3.18 3.65 1.08
CA GLY A 119 4.27 4.53 0.71
C GLY A 119 3.82 5.56 -0.33
N VAL A 120 4.31 6.77 -0.19
CA VAL A 120 4.13 7.83 -1.19
C VAL A 120 5.50 8.33 -1.59
N ALA A 121 5.87 8.09 -2.84
CA ALA A 121 7.16 8.49 -3.38
C ALA A 121 7.11 9.95 -3.86
N VAL A 122 8.08 10.78 -3.46
CA VAL A 122 8.10 12.20 -3.73
C VAL A 122 9.29 12.55 -4.65
N PRO A 123 9.06 13.14 -5.81
CA PRO A 123 7.75 13.33 -6.44
C PRO A 123 7.18 12.04 -7.02
N ALA A 124 8.02 11.06 -7.34
CA ALA A 124 7.65 9.80 -7.95
C ALA A 124 8.61 8.69 -7.50
N ILE A 125 8.22 7.41 -7.71
CA ILE A 125 8.99 6.24 -7.26
C ILE A 125 10.42 6.23 -7.81
N GLU A 126 10.65 6.80 -8.97
CA GLU A 126 11.98 6.91 -9.57
C GLU A 126 12.99 7.62 -8.67
N ALA A 127 12.54 8.54 -7.81
CA ALA A 127 13.40 9.21 -6.83
C ALA A 127 14.03 8.22 -5.84
N TRP A 128 13.34 7.12 -5.54
CA TRP A 128 13.84 6.10 -4.61
C TRP A 128 15.01 5.30 -5.20
N TYR A 129 15.08 5.18 -6.54
CA TYR A 129 16.21 4.50 -7.21
C TYR A 129 17.53 5.23 -7.03
N LEU A 130 17.49 6.52 -6.74
CA LEU A 130 18.65 7.36 -6.54
C LEU A 130 19.10 7.43 -5.08
N CYS A 131 18.26 6.99 -4.15
CA CYS A 131 18.57 6.98 -2.72
C CYS A 131 19.64 5.91 -2.42
N GLY A 132 20.64 6.28 -1.62
CA GLY A 132 21.69 5.36 -1.19
C GLY A 132 22.91 5.29 -2.12
N ARG A 133 23.00 6.18 -3.07
CA ARG A 133 24.20 6.35 -3.89
C ARG A 133 25.28 7.15 -3.18
#